data_dfaaeebe0095750c6c277f995e015f49
#
_entry.id   dfaaeebe0095750c6c277f995e015f49
#
_cell.length_a   1.000
_cell.length_b   1.000
_cell.length_c   1.000
_cell.angle_alpha   90.00
_cell.angle_beta   90.00
_cell.angle_gamma   90.00
#
_symmetry.space_group_name_H-M   'P 1'
#
loop_
_entity.id
_entity.type
_entity.pdbx_description
1 polymer ?
#
loop_
_entity_poly.entity_id
_entity_poly.type
_entity_poly.pdbx_seq_one_letter_code
_entity_poly.pdbx_strand_id
1 'polypeptide(L)'
;MVDAKSCEKPAYPAASLRAGETGIVLLNFLIDVDGNVLDSKVERSSGSRRLDEAAREGLKLCKFRAATVDGRPEQSWARMEYAWKLN
;
A
#
# COMPACT_ATOMS: atom_id res chain seq x y z
N MET A 1 1.38 -8.52 -6.89
CA MET A 1 0.46 -9.22 -5.97
C MET A 1 1.05 -9.23 -4.57
N VAL A 2 0.22 -9.03 -3.56
CA VAL A 2 0.67 -9.00 -2.16
C VAL A 2 0.74 -10.41 -1.59
N ASP A 3 1.81 -10.71 -0.86
CA ASP A 3 1.90 -11.93 -0.07
C ASP A 3 1.22 -11.64 1.28
N ALA A 4 0.01 -12.15 1.44
CA ALA A 4 -0.80 -11.90 2.64
C ALA A 4 -0.16 -12.40 3.93
N LYS A 5 0.77 -13.36 3.85
CA LYS A 5 1.43 -13.92 5.03
C LYS A 5 2.50 -13.01 5.61
N SER A 6 3.03 -12.08 4.80
CA SER A 6 4.10 -11.19 5.22
C SER A 6 3.61 -9.78 5.53
N CYS A 7 2.28 -9.60 5.57
CA CYS A 7 1.69 -8.27 5.57
C CYS A 7 0.59 -8.15 6.62
N GLU A 8 0.70 -7.13 7.46
CA GLU A 8 -0.34 -6.79 8.41
C GLU A 8 -1.12 -5.59 7.91
N LYS A 9 -2.39 -5.49 8.29
CA LYS A 9 -3.19 -4.32 7.95
C LYS A 9 -2.61 -3.08 8.61
N PRO A 10 -2.54 -1.95 7.90
CA PRO A 10 -2.14 -0.70 8.52
C PRO A 10 -3.04 -0.35 9.71
N ALA A 11 -2.43 0.13 10.80
CA ALA A 11 -3.18 0.57 11.97
C ALA A 11 -3.97 1.83 11.63
N TYR A 12 -5.22 1.88 12.05
CA TYR A 12 -6.06 3.05 11.87
C TYR A 12 -5.53 4.19 12.75
N PRO A 13 -5.14 5.34 12.18
CA PRO A 13 -4.64 6.45 12.99
C PRO A 13 -5.68 6.89 14.02
N ALA A 14 -5.26 7.09 15.28
CA ALA A 14 -6.18 7.45 16.35
C ALA A 14 -6.96 8.73 16.05
N ALA A 15 -6.29 9.73 15.48
CA ALA A 15 -6.96 10.99 15.11
C ALA A 15 -8.01 10.78 14.03
N SER A 16 -7.75 9.85 13.09
CA SER A 16 -8.70 9.54 12.02
C SER A 16 -9.90 8.78 12.57
N LEU A 17 -9.68 7.87 13.52
CA LEU A 17 -10.77 7.17 14.20
C LEU A 17 -11.69 8.17 14.91
N ARG A 18 -11.11 9.11 15.67
CA ARG A 18 -11.88 10.12 16.40
C ARG A 18 -12.67 11.01 15.47
N ALA A 19 -12.11 11.33 14.31
CA ALA A 19 -12.77 12.19 13.33
C ALA A 19 -13.73 11.43 12.41
N GLY A 20 -13.78 10.11 12.50
CA GLY A 20 -14.65 9.29 11.64
C GLY A 20 -14.19 9.29 10.19
N GLU A 21 -12.89 9.43 9.94
CA GLU A 21 -12.38 9.52 8.58
C GLU A 21 -12.37 8.15 7.90
N THR A 22 -12.87 8.11 6.67
CA THR A 22 -12.88 6.91 5.83
C THR A 22 -12.51 7.29 4.41
N GLY A 23 -12.24 6.31 3.57
CA GLY A 23 -11.98 6.56 2.17
C GLY A 23 -11.12 5.49 1.55
N ILE A 24 -10.90 5.61 0.25
CA ILE A 24 -10.07 4.69 -0.51
C ILE A 24 -8.84 5.47 -1.01
N VAL A 25 -7.66 4.92 -0.73
CA VAL A 25 -6.41 5.47 -1.25
C VAL A 25 -5.89 4.55 -2.35
N LEU A 26 -5.43 5.13 -3.45
CA LEU A 26 -4.76 4.40 -4.51
C LEU A 26 -3.27 4.69 -4.42
N LEU A 27 -2.50 3.64 -4.19
CA LEU A 27 -1.05 3.69 -4.03
C LEU A 27 -0.37 3.08 -5.25
N ASN A 28 0.83 3.53 -5.52
CA ASN A 28 1.67 2.94 -6.54
C ASN A 28 3.03 2.67 -5.92
N PHE A 29 3.44 1.39 -5.92
CA PHE A 29 4.71 0.96 -5.33
C PHE A 29 5.66 0.50 -6.40
N LEU A 30 6.91 0.93 -6.29
CA LEU A 30 7.98 0.39 -7.12
C LEU A 30 8.52 -0.86 -6.44
N ILE A 31 8.32 -2.02 -7.07
CA ILE A 31 8.67 -3.32 -6.53
C ILE A 31 9.94 -3.82 -7.21
N ASP A 32 10.95 -4.20 -6.43
CA ASP A 32 12.19 -4.73 -6.98
C ASP A 32 12.06 -6.22 -7.32
N VAL A 33 13.14 -6.78 -7.85
CA VAL A 33 13.16 -8.19 -8.27
C VAL A 33 12.97 -9.17 -7.11
N ASP A 34 13.23 -8.72 -5.88
CA ASP A 34 13.07 -9.54 -4.68
C ASP A 34 11.71 -9.34 -4.00
N GLY A 35 10.87 -8.47 -4.55
CA GLY A 35 9.55 -8.18 -3.99
C GLY A 35 9.53 -7.10 -2.93
N ASN A 36 10.63 -6.37 -2.75
CA ASN A 36 10.69 -5.28 -1.78
C ASN A 36 10.22 -3.97 -2.41
N VAL A 37 9.65 -3.10 -1.59
CA VAL A 37 9.20 -1.78 -2.04
C VAL A 37 10.38 -0.82 -2.01
N LEU A 38 10.75 -0.31 -3.18
CA LEU A 38 11.84 0.65 -3.33
C LEU A 38 11.35 2.09 -3.23
N ASP A 39 10.13 2.34 -3.67
CA ASP A 39 9.55 3.68 -3.70
C ASP A 39 8.04 3.56 -3.66
N SER A 40 7.36 4.64 -3.27
CA SER A 40 5.91 4.65 -3.17
C SER A 40 5.36 6.02 -3.50
N LYS A 41 4.17 6.02 -4.10
CA LYS A 41 3.44 7.24 -4.44
C LYS A 41 1.98 7.09 -4.06
N VAL A 42 1.37 8.18 -3.63
CA VAL A 42 -0.09 8.25 -3.49
C VAL A 42 -0.63 8.75 -4.83
N GLU A 43 -1.27 7.88 -5.59
CA GLU A 43 -1.85 8.24 -6.89
C GLU A 43 -3.17 8.95 -6.74
N ARG A 44 -4.00 8.49 -5.80
CA ARG A 44 -5.27 9.12 -5.48
C ARG A 44 -5.47 9.09 -3.98
N SER A 45 -5.66 10.26 -3.40
CA SER A 45 -5.88 10.39 -1.97
C SER A 45 -7.25 9.87 -1.55
N SER A 46 -7.31 9.31 -0.34
CA SER A 46 -8.58 8.97 0.31
C SER A 46 -9.38 10.20 0.71
N GLY A 47 -8.76 11.38 0.66
CA GLY A 47 -9.30 12.62 1.20
C GLY A 47 -8.73 12.97 2.57
N SER A 48 -7.99 12.06 3.17
CA SER A 48 -7.31 12.28 4.45
C SER A 48 -5.83 11.96 4.31
N ARG A 49 -4.99 12.96 4.52
CA ARG A 49 -3.54 12.77 4.44
C ARG A 49 -3.04 11.76 5.46
N ARG A 50 -3.64 11.75 6.65
CA ARG A 50 -3.27 10.78 7.70
C ARG A 50 -3.52 9.35 7.26
N LEU A 51 -4.69 9.11 6.62
CA LEU A 51 -5.01 7.78 6.11
C LEU A 51 -4.10 7.38 4.96
N ASP A 52 -3.81 8.33 4.06
CA ASP A 52 -2.91 8.06 2.94
C ASP A 52 -1.53 7.65 3.41
N GLU A 53 -0.96 8.41 4.37
CA GLU A 53 0.37 8.12 4.91
C GLU A 53 0.39 6.81 5.70
N ALA A 54 -0.65 6.54 6.50
CA ALA A 54 -0.74 5.31 7.26
C ALA A 54 -0.79 4.09 6.34
N ALA A 55 -1.55 4.18 5.25
CA ALA A 55 -1.63 3.09 4.27
C ALA A 55 -0.29 2.90 3.57
N ARG A 56 0.33 3.98 3.12
CA ARG A 56 1.62 3.93 2.44
C ARG A 56 2.70 3.33 3.33
N GLU A 57 2.81 3.81 4.57
CA GLU A 57 3.83 3.33 5.50
C GLU A 57 3.61 1.89 5.93
N GLY A 58 2.34 1.50 6.15
CA GLY A 58 2.03 0.13 6.54
C GLY A 58 2.21 -0.87 5.42
N LEU A 59 1.71 -0.54 4.23
CA LEU A 59 1.74 -1.48 3.11
C LEU A 59 3.12 -1.60 2.47
N LYS A 60 3.99 -0.60 2.59
CA LYS A 60 5.35 -0.72 2.05
C LYS A 60 6.18 -1.79 2.76
N LEU A 61 5.77 -2.20 3.96
CA LEU A 61 6.43 -3.27 4.70
C LEU A 61 6.01 -4.66 4.22
N CYS A 62 5.01 -4.74 3.36
CA CYS A 62 4.56 -6.01 2.81
C CYS A 62 5.56 -6.53 1.80
N LYS A 63 5.59 -7.85 1.65
CA LYS A 63 6.38 -8.50 0.63
C LYS A 63 5.49 -8.71 -0.59
N PHE A 64 5.93 -8.23 -1.74
CA PHE A 64 5.18 -8.33 -2.98
C PHE A 64 5.83 -9.36 -3.90
N ARG A 65 5.13 -9.73 -4.97
CA ARG A 65 5.72 -10.50 -6.05
C ARG A 65 6.22 -9.55 -7.11
N ALA A 66 7.46 -9.74 -7.52
CA ALA A 66 8.00 -8.99 -8.64
C ALA A 66 7.26 -9.39 -9.92
N ALA A 67 7.08 -8.43 -10.83
CA ALA A 67 6.61 -8.73 -12.17
C ALA A 67 7.65 -9.58 -12.89
N THR A 68 7.21 -10.42 -13.82
CA THR A 68 8.13 -11.23 -14.61
C THR A 68 8.00 -10.92 -16.09
N VAL A 69 9.14 -10.97 -16.78
CA VAL A 69 9.21 -10.87 -18.24
C VAL A 69 10.00 -12.06 -18.72
N ASP A 70 9.38 -12.89 -19.54
CA ASP A 70 10.00 -14.14 -20.03
C ASP A 70 10.53 -15.01 -18.88
N GLY A 71 9.76 -15.09 -17.80
CA GLY A 71 10.12 -15.88 -16.62
C GLY A 71 11.14 -15.27 -15.69
N ARG A 72 11.61 -14.06 -15.96
CA ARG A 72 12.60 -13.37 -15.14
C ARG A 72 11.94 -12.26 -14.33
N PRO A 73 12.23 -12.16 -13.02
CA PRO A 73 11.72 -11.06 -12.21
C PRO A 73 12.26 -9.72 -12.71
N GLU A 74 11.39 -8.72 -12.72
CA GLU A 74 11.77 -7.36 -13.11
C GLU A 74 11.19 -6.34 -12.14
N GLN A 75 11.93 -5.26 -11.96
CA GLN A 75 11.46 -4.11 -11.21
C GLN A 75 10.30 -3.45 -11.96
N SER A 76 9.22 -3.15 -11.25
CA SER A 76 8.06 -2.54 -11.88
C SER A 76 7.21 -1.80 -10.85
N TRP A 77 6.38 -0.88 -11.35
CA TRP A 77 5.37 -0.21 -10.53
C TRP A 77 4.11 -1.06 -10.47
N ALA A 78 3.54 -1.17 -9.27
CA ALA A 78 2.29 -1.91 -9.04
C ALA A 78 1.33 -1.04 -8.26
N ARG A 79 0.10 -0.95 -8.74
CA ARG A 79 -0.96 -0.20 -8.07
C ARG A 79 -1.68 -1.05 -7.06
N MET A 80 -2.09 -0.41 -5.95
CA MET A 80 -2.83 -1.07 -4.90
C MET A 80 -3.83 -0.09 -4.28
N GLU A 81 -5.08 -0.54 -4.15
CA GLU A 81 -6.08 0.22 -3.42
C GLU A 81 -6.17 -0.27 -1.98
N TYR A 82 -6.36 0.65 -1.06
CA TYR A 82 -6.64 0.31 0.31
C TYR A 82 -7.86 1.09 0.79
N ALA A 83 -8.86 0.37 1.29
CA ALA A 83 -10.09 0.98 1.77
C ALA A 83 -10.07 1.09 3.30
N TRP A 84 -10.18 2.32 3.80
CA TRP A 84 -10.33 2.59 5.22
C TRP A 84 -11.82 2.62 5.54
N LYS A 85 -12.26 1.70 6.40
CA LYS A 85 -13.66 1.56 6.79
C LYS A 85 -13.78 1.54 8.29
N LEU A 86 -14.84 2.15 8.78
CA LEU A 86 -15.24 2.05 10.19
C LEU A 86 -16.38 1.04 10.30
N ASN A 87 -16.33 0.23 11.33
CA ASN A 87 -17.39 -0.75 11.60
C ASN A 87 -18.47 -0.12 12.48
#